data_ad055aed3b6c72ab634f04d16dbd55d8
#
_entry.id   ad055aed3b6c72ab634f04d16dbd55d8
#
_cell.length_a   1.000
_cell.length_b   1.000
_cell.length_c   1.000
_cell.angle_alpha   90.00
_cell.angle_beta   90.00
_cell.angle_gamma   90.00
#
_symmetry.space_group_name_H-M   'P 1'
#
loop_
_entity.id
_entity.type
_entity.pdbx_description
1 polymer ?
#
loop_
_entity_poly.entity_id
_entity_poly.type
_entity_poly.pdbx_seq_one_letter_code
_entity_poly.pdbx_strand_id
1 'polypeptide(L)'
;MADKSVIAGLDYWRTLPIKQQPSWPDADAVAAASAELATQPPLVFAGEVDILRDRLAEAARGQAFLLQGGDCAETFSGATAEQIRNRVKTVLQMAVVLTYGASMPVVKMGRMAGQFAKPRSSDFETRGDVTLPAYRGDIVNGYDFTPESREADPDRLVKAYHTSASTLNLIRAFTQGGFADLRQVHSWNQGFAANPANQRYEGLAKDIDRAIKFMIACGADFEAMRRTEFYTSHEGLLMDYERPMTRIDSRTGTPYNTSAHFVWIGERTRELDGAHVDFLSRVRNPIGVKLGPSTSIDDMLRLIDKLDPNREPGRLTFITRMGAGKIRDALPPLLEAIKASDATPLWVTDPMHGNGVTTPTGYKTRRFDDVVDEVKGFFEAHRAVGTHPGGIHVELTGDDVTECLGGSEHIDEAALATRYESLCDPRLNHMQSLELAFLVAEELAVR
;
A
#
# COMPACT_ATOMS: atom_id res chain seq x y z
N MET A 1 -26.41 -5.51 21.43
CA MET A 1 -25.44 -4.62 22.08
C MET A 1 -24.09 -5.29 21.99
N ALA A 2 -23.04 -4.58 21.55
CA ALA A 2 -21.69 -5.17 21.54
C ALA A 2 -21.29 -5.58 22.95
N ASP A 3 -20.57 -6.70 23.08
CA ASP A 3 -20.04 -7.16 24.35
C ASP A 3 -19.06 -6.12 24.91
N LYS A 4 -19.31 -5.67 26.14
CA LYS A 4 -18.45 -4.70 26.83
C LYS A 4 -16.99 -5.16 26.93
N SER A 5 -16.75 -6.48 26.99
CA SER A 5 -15.41 -7.06 27.04
C SER A 5 -14.66 -6.86 25.71
N VAL A 6 -15.34 -6.95 24.55
CA VAL A 6 -14.76 -6.69 23.23
C VAL A 6 -14.35 -5.22 23.09
N ILE A 7 -15.23 -4.31 23.53
CA ILE A 7 -14.93 -2.86 23.50
C ILE A 7 -13.73 -2.54 24.40
N ALA A 8 -13.71 -3.06 25.63
CA ALA A 8 -12.60 -2.85 26.56
C ALA A 8 -11.28 -3.44 26.01
N GLY A 9 -11.36 -4.58 25.33
CA GLY A 9 -10.21 -5.18 24.67
C GLY A 9 -9.58 -4.28 23.61
N LEU A 10 -10.38 -3.52 22.86
CA LEU A 10 -9.88 -2.59 21.84
C LEU A 10 -9.09 -1.40 22.40
N ASP A 11 -9.16 -1.13 23.69
CA ASP A 11 -8.40 -0.05 24.36
C ASP A 11 -7.17 -0.58 25.12
N TYR A 12 -6.92 -1.88 25.12
CA TYR A 12 -5.80 -2.51 25.83
C TYR A 12 -4.43 -2.00 25.34
N TRP A 13 -4.30 -1.65 24.07
CA TRP A 13 -3.09 -1.07 23.49
C TRP A 13 -2.56 0.15 24.26
N ARG A 14 -3.43 0.89 24.95
CA ARG A 14 -3.04 2.05 25.77
C ARG A 14 -2.14 1.71 26.96
N THR A 15 -2.09 0.44 27.33
CA THR A 15 -1.25 -0.08 28.42
C THR A 15 0.09 -0.61 27.92
N LEU A 16 0.29 -0.66 26.59
CA LEU A 16 1.47 -1.25 25.94
C LEU A 16 2.44 -0.17 25.44
N PRO A 17 3.72 -0.53 25.28
CA PRO A 17 4.67 0.36 24.61
C PRO A 17 4.19 0.73 23.22
N ILE A 18 4.26 2.00 22.87
CA ILE A 18 3.87 2.51 21.56
C ILE A 18 4.98 3.39 20.98
N LYS A 19 5.27 3.22 19.69
CA LYS A 19 6.25 4.00 18.95
C LYS A 19 5.58 4.83 17.86
N GLN A 20 6.32 5.80 17.35
CA GLN A 20 5.93 6.59 16.18
C GLN A 20 4.66 7.44 16.37
N GLN A 21 4.24 7.68 17.61
CA GLN A 21 3.14 8.60 17.88
C GLN A 21 3.64 10.05 17.98
N PRO A 22 2.84 11.05 17.57
CA PRO A 22 3.16 12.44 17.80
C PRO A 22 3.01 12.80 19.30
N SER A 23 3.73 13.84 19.72
CA SER A 23 3.46 14.52 20.99
C SER A 23 2.39 15.55 20.74
N TRP A 24 1.17 15.26 21.12
CA TRP A 24 0.06 16.21 21.02
C TRP A 24 0.17 17.30 22.08
N PRO A 25 0.04 18.58 21.72
CA PRO A 25 0.16 19.68 22.69
C PRO A 25 -1.04 19.78 23.63
N ASP A 26 -2.22 19.30 23.22
CA ASP A 26 -3.48 19.36 23.95
C ASP A 26 -4.20 18.00 23.94
N ALA A 27 -4.22 17.34 25.10
CA ALA A 27 -4.87 16.04 25.27
C ALA A 27 -6.42 16.13 25.18
N ASP A 28 -7.01 17.24 25.57
CA ASP A 28 -8.46 17.44 25.49
C ASP A 28 -8.89 17.63 24.05
N ALA A 29 -8.10 18.34 23.23
CA ALA A 29 -8.33 18.47 21.80
C ALA A 29 -8.22 17.11 21.08
N VAL A 30 -7.24 16.25 21.42
CA VAL A 30 -7.16 14.87 20.88
C VAL A 30 -8.39 14.06 21.26
N ALA A 31 -8.83 14.16 22.52
CA ALA A 31 -10.02 13.45 22.98
C ALA A 31 -11.28 13.92 22.24
N ALA A 32 -11.40 15.23 21.99
CA ALA A 32 -12.50 15.79 21.21
C ALA A 32 -12.49 15.32 19.76
N ALA A 33 -11.33 15.36 19.07
CA ALA A 33 -11.17 14.85 17.71
C ALA A 33 -11.49 13.34 17.62
N SER A 34 -11.02 12.53 18.58
CA SER A 34 -11.34 11.11 18.67
C SER A 34 -12.83 10.85 18.88
N ALA A 35 -13.49 11.66 19.73
CA ALA A 35 -14.94 11.56 19.96
C ALA A 35 -15.72 11.91 18.69
N GLU A 36 -15.30 12.94 17.95
CA GLU A 36 -15.90 13.32 16.67
C GLU A 36 -15.75 12.19 15.65
N LEU A 37 -14.53 11.66 15.45
CA LEU A 37 -14.26 10.54 14.55
C LEU A 37 -15.12 9.31 14.89
N ALA A 38 -15.35 9.05 16.17
CA ALA A 38 -16.18 7.95 16.61
C ALA A 38 -17.66 8.06 16.16
N THR A 39 -18.14 9.26 15.86
CA THR A 39 -19.50 9.51 15.36
C THR A 39 -19.60 9.54 13.84
N GLN A 40 -18.48 9.67 13.13
CA GLN A 40 -18.47 9.75 11.68
C GLN A 40 -18.91 8.42 11.02
N PRO A 41 -19.52 8.43 9.83
CA PRO A 41 -19.78 7.22 9.06
C PRO A 41 -18.51 6.40 8.79
N PRO A 42 -18.59 5.07 8.76
CA PRO A 42 -17.45 4.24 8.36
C PRO A 42 -17.03 4.54 6.92
N LEU A 43 -15.73 4.59 6.65
CA LEU A 43 -15.21 4.79 5.27
C LEU A 43 -15.41 3.53 4.44
N VAL A 44 -15.25 2.36 5.05
CA VAL A 44 -15.47 1.06 4.43
C VAL A 44 -16.42 0.22 5.26
N PHE A 45 -17.12 -0.71 4.63
CA PHE A 45 -18.07 -1.59 5.28
C PHE A 45 -17.48 -2.97 5.54
N ALA A 46 -17.89 -3.62 6.62
CA ALA A 46 -17.39 -4.95 7.01
C ALA A 46 -17.50 -5.99 5.87
N GLY A 47 -18.58 -5.96 5.08
CA GLY A 47 -18.73 -6.86 3.94
C GLY A 47 -17.72 -6.63 2.82
N GLU A 48 -17.30 -5.39 2.56
CA GLU A 48 -16.23 -5.09 1.59
C GLU A 48 -14.88 -5.64 2.09
N VAL A 49 -14.64 -5.54 3.40
CA VAL A 49 -13.43 -6.07 4.05
C VAL A 49 -13.39 -7.60 3.98
N ASP A 50 -14.52 -8.27 4.20
CA ASP A 50 -14.63 -9.74 4.08
C ASP A 50 -14.38 -10.20 2.64
N ILE A 51 -14.93 -9.50 1.64
CA ILE A 51 -14.67 -9.80 0.21
C ILE A 51 -13.17 -9.65 -0.08
N LEU A 52 -12.53 -8.56 0.38
CA LEU A 52 -11.09 -8.41 0.21
C LEU A 52 -10.32 -9.56 0.82
N ARG A 53 -10.66 -10.00 2.04
CA ARG A 53 -9.99 -11.14 2.69
C ARG A 53 -10.07 -12.40 1.84
N ASP A 54 -11.23 -12.68 1.22
CA ASP A 54 -11.40 -13.83 0.33
C ASP A 54 -10.51 -13.69 -0.92
N ARG A 55 -10.41 -12.49 -1.53
CA ARG A 55 -9.50 -12.22 -2.64
C ARG A 55 -8.03 -12.37 -2.27
N LEU A 56 -7.64 -11.95 -1.06
CA LEU A 56 -6.27 -12.15 -0.57
C LEU A 56 -5.99 -13.63 -0.26
N ALA A 57 -7.00 -14.40 0.16
CA ALA A 57 -6.90 -15.84 0.29
C ALA A 57 -6.66 -16.54 -1.06
N GLU A 58 -7.31 -16.08 -2.13
CA GLU A 58 -7.04 -16.54 -3.49
C GLU A 58 -5.58 -16.23 -3.89
N ALA A 59 -5.11 -15.00 -3.59
CA ALA A 59 -3.74 -14.60 -3.88
C ALA A 59 -2.70 -15.41 -3.07
N ALA A 60 -2.97 -15.71 -1.81
CA ALA A 60 -2.09 -16.56 -0.99
C ALA A 60 -1.97 -18.00 -1.53
N ARG A 61 -3.01 -18.50 -2.21
CA ARG A 61 -3.02 -19.80 -2.88
C ARG A 61 -2.50 -19.81 -4.32
N GLY A 62 -2.03 -18.66 -4.82
CA GLY A 62 -1.56 -18.54 -6.21
C GLY A 62 -2.68 -18.51 -7.27
N GLN A 63 -3.90 -18.18 -6.87
CA GLN A 63 -5.08 -18.08 -7.74
C GLN A 63 -5.39 -16.64 -8.15
N ALA A 64 -4.74 -15.67 -7.54
CA ALA A 64 -4.79 -14.24 -7.85
C ALA A 64 -3.44 -13.61 -7.57
N PHE A 65 -3.23 -12.35 -7.98
CA PHE A 65 -2.04 -11.57 -7.70
C PHE A 65 -2.43 -10.22 -7.08
N LEU A 66 -1.75 -9.79 -6.01
CA LEU A 66 -2.01 -8.50 -5.38
C LEU A 66 -1.14 -7.41 -6.02
N LEU A 67 -1.80 -6.38 -6.56
CA LEU A 67 -1.18 -5.10 -6.90
C LEU A 67 -1.59 -4.06 -5.86
N GLN A 68 -0.66 -3.69 -4.98
CA GLN A 68 -0.84 -2.61 -4.01
C GLN A 68 0.06 -1.45 -4.39
N GLY A 69 -0.53 -0.30 -4.75
CA GLY A 69 0.23 0.85 -5.22
C GLY A 69 -0.43 2.19 -4.90
N GLY A 70 0.38 3.24 -4.80
CA GLY A 70 -0.08 4.61 -4.57
C GLY A 70 0.93 5.45 -3.81
N ASP A 71 0.48 6.51 -3.17
CA ASP A 71 1.36 7.53 -2.61
C ASP A 71 2.26 7.00 -1.47
N CYS A 72 3.42 7.62 -1.32
CA CYS A 72 4.30 7.44 -0.16
C CYS A 72 3.62 7.96 1.11
N ALA A 73 3.19 9.21 1.07
CA ALA A 73 2.31 9.86 2.03
C ALA A 73 1.42 10.84 1.27
N GLU A 74 0.12 10.66 1.36
CA GLU A 74 -0.85 11.58 0.78
C GLU A 74 -0.77 12.94 1.48
N THR A 75 -1.06 14.01 0.72
CA THR A 75 -1.23 15.36 1.25
C THR A 75 -2.68 15.81 1.08
N PHE A 76 -3.14 16.70 1.94
CA PHE A 76 -4.48 17.27 1.78
C PHE A 76 -4.61 18.08 0.48
N SER A 77 -3.54 18.77 0.07
CA SER A 77 -3.48 19.49 -1.19
C SER A 77 -3.45 18.57 -2.41
N GLY A 78 -2.93 17.35 -2.26
CA GLY A 78 -2.86 16.33 -3.30
C GLY A 78 -4.14 15.50 -3.48
N ALA A 79 -5.18 15.74 -2.68
CA ALA A 79 -6.47 15.08 -2.84
C ALA A 79 -7.37 15.77 -3.89
N THR A 80 -6.80 16.14 -5.02
CA THR A 80 -7.53 16.72 -6.15
C THR A 80 -8.15 15.63 -7.04
N ALA A 81 -9.25 15.96 -7.73
CA ALA A 81 -9.89 15.04 -8.66
C ALA A 81 -8.93 14.53 -9.75
N GLU A 82 -8.02 15.38 -10.20
CA GLU A 82 -7.03 15.03 -11.21
C GLU A 82 -6.00 14.03 -10.69
N GLN A 83 -5.39 14.30 -9.55
CA GLN A 83 -4.37 13.40 -8.96
C GLN A 83 -4.96 12.06 -8.53
N ILE A 84 -6.18 12.05 -7.96
CA ILE A 84 -6.89 10.81 -7.63
C ILE A 84 -7.16 10.00 -8.91
N ARG A 85 -7.68 10.66 -9.96
CA ARG A 85 -7.92 10.02 -11.27
C ARG A 85 -6.65 9.43 -11.86
N ASN A 86 -5.54 10.18 -11.86
CA ASN A 86 -4.27 9.76 -12.46
C ASN A 86 -3.70 8.54 -11.71
N ARG A 87 -3.75 8.52 -10.37
CA ARG A 87 -3.33 7.35 -9.57
C ARG A 87 -4.19 6.13 -9.82
N VAL A 88 -5.51 6.28 -9.81
CA VAL A 88 -6.43 5.16 -10.13
C VAL A 88 -6.18 4.65 -11.54
N LYS A 89 -6.03 5.54 -12.52
CA LYS A 89 -5.70 5.19 -13.91
C LYS A 89 -4.43 4.34 -13.99
N THR A 90 -3.35 4.77 -13.33
CA THR A 90 -2.06 4.04 -13.33
C THR A 90 -2.22 2.63 -12.75
N VAL A 91 -2.88 2.50 -11.60
CA VAL A 91 -3.12 1.17 -10.99
C VAL A 91 -3.97 0.28 -11.90
N LEU A 92 -4.99 0.84 -12.57
CA LEU A 92 -5.82 0.07 -13.51
C LEU A 92 -5.03 -0.39 -14.73
N GLN A 93 -4.18 0.47 -15.29
CA GLN A 93 -3.31 0.11 -16.42
C GLN A 93 -2.33 -1.01 -16.04
N MET A 94 -1.65 -0.88 -14.89
CA MET A 94 -0.78 -1.93 -14.35
C MET A 94 -1.55 -3.24 -14.16
N ALA A 95 -2.76 -3.18 -13.58
CA ALA A 95 -3.57 -4.36 -13.33
C ALA A 95 -3.94 -5.11 -14.61
N VAL A 96 -4.25 -4.43 -15.70
CA VAL A 96 -4.55 -5.07 -17.01
C VAL A 96 -3.32 -5.82 -17.55
N VAL A 97 -2.15 -5.19 -17.49
CA VAL A 97 -0.88 -5.80 -17.90
C VAL A 97 -0.58 -7.06 -17.06
N LEU A 98 -0.68 -6.94 -15.75
CA LEU A 98 -0.44 -8.04 -14.82
C LEU A 98 -1.46 -9.18 -14.96
N THR A 99 -2.75 -8.86 -15.16
CA THR A 99 -3.79 -9.87 -15.39
C THR A 99 -3.47 -10.72 -16.59
N TYR A 100 -3.02 -10.10 -17.67
CA TYR A 100 -2.62 -10.82 -18.88
C TYR A 100 -1.36 -11.68 -18.63
N GLY A 101 -0.29 -11.09 -18.07
CA GLY A 101 0.97 -11.78 -17.81
C GLY A 101 0.82 -12.96 -16.85
N ALA A 102 0.06 -12.76 -15.76
CA ALA A 102 -0.20 -13.80 -14.77
C ALA A 102 -1.21 -14.86 -15.25
N SER A 103 -2.06 -14.54 -16.23
CA SER A 103 -3.24 -15.32 -16.61
C SER A 103 -4.15 -15.63 -15.40
N MET A 104 -4.25 -14.68 -14.46
CA MET A 104 -5.04 -14.79 -13.25
C MET A 104 -5.61 -13.41 -12.83
N PRO A 105 -6.66 -13.37 -11.98
CA PRO A 105 -7.18 -12.11 -11.46
C PRO A 105 -6.14 -11.30 -10.69
N VAL A 106 -6.19 -9.96 -10.82
CA VAL A 106 -5.37 -9.04 -10.05
C VAL A 106 -6.25 -8.28 -9.05
N VAL A 107 -5.93 -8.42 -7.76
CA VAL A 107 -6.52 -7.66 -6.66
C VAL A 107 -5.91 -6.27 -6.66
N LYS A 108 -6.72 -5.24 -6.91
CA LYS A 108 -6.27 -3.84 -6.99
C LYS A 108 -6.47 -3.15 -5.66
N MET A 109 -5.38 -2.69 -5.05
CA MET A 109 -5.38 -2.03 -3.76
C MET A 109 -4.59 -0.73 -3.83
N GLY A 110 -5.25 0.39 -3.53
CA GLY A 110 -4.62 1.71 -3.49
C GLY A 110 -4.00 1.99 -2.12
N ARG A 111 -2.76 2.48 -2.10
CA ARG A 111 -2.20 3.23 -0.98
C ARG A 111 -2.74 4.66 -1.07
N MET A 112 -4.01 4.83 -0.73
CA MET A 112 -4.76 6.08 -0.88
C MET A 112 -6.03 6.07 -0.03
N ALA A 113 -6.60 7.25 0.16
CA ALA A 113 -7.74 7.50 1.03
C ALA A 113 -7.46 7.12 2.49
N GLY A 114 -6.27 7.53 3.00
CA GLY A 114 -5.86 7.27 4.38
C GLY A 114 -4.36 7.28 4.64
N GLN A 115 -3.50 7.23 3.62
CA GLN A 115 -2.05 7.19 3.79
C GLN A 115 -1.49 8.59 4.08
N PHE A 116 -2.00 9.29 5.10
CA PHE A 116 -1.57 10.64 5.48
C PHE A 116 -0.51 10.66 6.59
N ALA A 117 -0.23 9.53 7.23
CA ALA A 117 0.79 9.39 8.26
C ALA A 117 2.09 8.82 7.70
N LYS A 118 3.22 9.25 8.26
CA LYS A 118 4.55 8.75 7.89
C LYS A 118 5.40 8.46 9.12
N PRO A 119 5.90 7.23 9.31
CA PRO A 119 6.87 6.94 10.35
C PRO A 119 8.21 7.62 10.04
N ARG A 120 8.88 8.13 11.08
CA ARG A 120 10.14 8.87 10.94
C ARG A 120 11.27 8.16 11.68
N SER A 121 12.48 8.26 11.16
CA SER A 121 13.70 7.74 11.81
C SER A 121 14.18 8.64 12.94
N SER A 122 13.78 9.92 12.95
CA SER A 122 14.05 10.89 14.00
C SER A 122 12.78 11.66 14.32
N ASP A 123 12.58 12.01 15.58
CA ASP A 123 11.45 12.83 16.04
C ASP A 123 11.63 14.30 15.65
N PHE A 124 12.86 14.70 15.33
CA PHE A 124 13.21 16.08 15.00
C PHE A 124 13.97 16.16 13.68
N GLU A 125 13.86 17.31 13.04
CA GLU A 125 14.57 17.72 11.84
C GLU A 125 15.33 19.00 12.11
N THR A 126 16.60 19.06 11.71
CA THR A 126 17.47 20.25 11.89
C THR A 126 17.83 20.84 10.54
N ARG A 127 17.63 22.14 10.39
CA ARG A 127 18.09 22.94 9.23
C ARG A 127 18.84 24.15 9.72
N GLY A 128 20.14 24.22 9.43
CA GLY A 128 21.03 25.21 10.04
C GLY A 128 21.04 25.08 11.57
N ASP A 129 20.78 26.16 12.29
CA ASP A 129 20.74 26.20 13.75
C ASP A 129 19.33 25.95 14.34
N VAL A 130 18.33 25.69 13.50
CA VAL A 130 16.93 25.49 13.94
C VAL A 130 16.61 24.01 13.95
N THR A 131 16.07 23.53 15.08
CA THR A 131 15.57 22.15 15.23
C THR A 131 14.09 22.21 15.56
N LEU A 132 13.28 21.51 14.73
CA LEU A 132 11.83 21.46 14.86
C LEU A 132 11.35 19.99 14.82
N PRO A 133 10.13 19.69 15.27
CA PRO A 133 9.54 18.37 15.09
C PRO A 133 9.57 17.94 13.60
N ALA A 134 9.84 16.67 13.36
CA ALA A 134 9.82 16.13 12.01
C ALA A 134 8.39 16.19 11.41
N TYR A 135 8.31 16.42 10.10
CA TYR A 135 7.04 16.26 9.39
C TYR A 135 6.61 14.78 9.43
N ARG A 136 5.46 14.50 10.04
CA ARG A 136 4.91 13.15 10.23
C ARG A 136 3.74 12.82 9.32
N GLY A 137 3.52 13.67 8.31
CA GLY A 137 2.38 13.59 7.40
C GLY A 137 1.26 14.54 7.77
N ASP A 138 0.45 14.87 6.77
CA ASP A 138 -0.60 15.90 6.89
C ASP A 138 -1.64 15.62 7.98
N ILE A 139 -1.82 14.38 8.37
CA ILE A 139 -2.71 14.00 9.48
C ILE A 139 -2.18 14.44 10.86
N VAL A 140 -0.89 14.78 10.96
CA VAL A 140 -0.25 15.18 12.23
C VAL A 140 0.12 16.66 12.22
N ASN A 141 0.89 17.13 11.22
CA ASN A 141 1.43 18.47 11.17
C ASN A 141 1.67 18.94 9.74
N GLY A 142 2.05 20.21 9.57
CA GLY A 142 2.36 20.78 8.26
C GLY A 142 3.80 20.52 7.83
N TYR A 143 4.05 20.66 6.51
CA TYR A 143 5.37 20.44 5.92
C TYR A 143 6.32 21.64 6.08
N ASP A 144 5.80 22.87 6.13
CA ASP A 144 6.63 24.06 6.22
C ASP A 144 7.53 24.02 7.46
N PHE A 145 8.78 24.44 7.30
CA PHE A 145 9.74 24.37 8.40
C PHE A 145 9.65 25.61 9.29
N THR A 146 8.49 25.76 9.95
CA THR A 146 8.22 26.78 10.96
C THR A 146 7.67 26.13 12.24
N PRO A 147 7.85 26.72 13.42
CA PRO A 147 7.33 26.17 14.68
C PRO A 147 5.82 25.88 14.60
N GLU A 148 5.04 26.80 14.08
CA GLU A 148 3.58 26.73 14.00
C GLU A 148 3.13 25.59 13.07
N SER A 149 3.82 25.42 11.92
CA SER A 149 3.49 24.35 10.97
C SER A 149 3.88 22.97 11.48
N ARG A 150 4.98 22.87 12.22
CA ARG A 150 5.51 21.61 12.74
C ARG A 150 4.90 21.15 14.06
N GLU A 151 4.11 21.99 14.72
CA GLU A 151 3.32 21.59 15.87
C GLU A 151 2.24 20.58 15.45
N ALA A 152 2.06 19.54 16.26
CA ALA A 152 1.03 18.53 15.99
C ALA A 152 -0.36 19.11 16.29
N ASP A 153 -1.28 18.95 15.35
CA ASP A 153 -2.62 19.55 15.38
C ASP A 153 -3.70 18.45 15.32
N PRO A 154 -4.46 18.21 16.40
CA PRO A 154 -5.49 17.16 16.44
C PRO A 154 -6.64 17.35 15.44
N ASP A 155 -6.96 18.58 15.01
CA ASP A 155 -8.02 18.83 14.02
C ASP A 155 -7.69 18.19 12.65
N ARG A 156 -6.42 17.94 12.39
CA ARG A 156 -5.95 17.25 11.18
C ARG A 156 -6.40 15.78 11.12
N LEU A 157 -6.69 15.15 12.26
CA LEU A 157 -7.27 13.80 12.29
C LEU A 157 -8.66 13.79 11.64
N VAL A 158 -9.51 14.76 12.00
CA VAL A 158 -10.86 14.91 11.40
C VAL A 158 -10.77 15.32 9.93
N LYS A 159 -9.85 16.23 9.61
CA LYS A 159 -9.59 16.63 8.21
C LYS A 159 -9.13 15.46 7.34
N ALA A 160 -8.28 14.57 7.86
CA ALA A 160 -7.85 13.35 7.16
C ALA A 160 -9.03 12.43 6.87
N TYR A 161 -9.96 12.26 7.83
CA TYR A 161 -11.19 11.50 7.60
C TYR A 161 -12.02 12.10 6.46
N HIS A 162 -12.30 13.39 6.46
CA HIS A 162 -13.11 14.03 5.40
C HIS A 162 -12.42 13.95 4.04
N THR A 163 -11.11 14.12 4.00
CA THR A 163 -10.32 13.97 2.76
C THR A 163 -10.36 12.53 2.25
N SER A 164 -10.22 11.55 3.14
CA SER A 164 -10.35 10.13 2.82
C SER A 164 -11.74 9.77 2.29
N ALA A 165 -12.80 10.28 2.93
CA ALA A 165 -14.18 10.05 2.51
C ALA A 165 -14.45 10.60 1.10
N SER A 166 -13.98 11.81 0.81
CA SER A 166 -14.11 12.42 -0.52
C SER A 166 -13.33 11.63 -1.58
N THR A 167 -12.09 11.26 -1.27
CA THR A 167 -11.23 10.44 -2.16
C THR A 167 -11.87 9.10 -2.45
N LEU A 168 -12.34 8.39 -1.43
CA LEU A 168 -12.96 7.07 -1.58
C LEU A 168 -14.27 7.13 -2.37
N ASN A 169 -15.08 8.18 -2.18
CA ASN A 169 -16.29 8.40 -2.97
C ASN A 169 -15.95 8.56 -4.47
N LEU A 170 -14.91 9.32 -4.81
CA LEU A 170 -14.48 9.49 -6.20
C LEU A 170 -13.90 8.19 -6.79
N ILE A 171 -13.14 7.42 -6.01
CA ILE A 171 -12.66 6.09 -6.43
C ILE A 171 -13.85 5.18 -6.78
N ARG A 172 -14.87 5.12 -5.91
CA ARG A 172 -16.09 4.33 -6.18
C ARG A 172 -16.81 4.80 -7.44
N ALA A 173 -16.91 6.12 -7.67
CA ALA A 173 -17.48 6.67 -8.88
C ALA A 173 -16.71 6.22 -10.14
N PHE A 174 -15.38 6.26 -10.12
CA PHE A 174 -14.56 5.80 -11.24
C PHE A 174 -14.67 4.29 -11.49
N THR A 175 -14.62 3.48 -10.44
CA THR A 175 -14.61 2.02 -10.57
C THR A 175 -15.96 1.42 -10.90
N GLN A 176 -17.06 2.13 -10.62
CA GLN A 176 -18.43 1.70 -10.91
C GLN A 176 -19.07 2.47 -12.08
N GLY A 177 -18.59 3.67 -12.41
CA GLY A 177 -19.17 4.58 -13.40
C GLY A 177 -18.67 4.41 -14.84
N GLY A 178 -17.83 3.39 -15.13
CA GLY A 178 -17.35 3.07 -16.48
C GLY A 178 -15.99 3.69 -16.84
N PHE A 179 -15.35 4.48 -15.97
CA PHE A 179 -13.97 4.93 -16.16
C PHE A 179 -12.99 3.75 -16.15
N ALA A 180 -13.30 2.70 -15.38
CA ALA A 180 -12.52 1.47 -15.29
C ALA A 180 -12.85 0.44 -16.40
N ASP A 181 -13.55 0.82 -17.47
CA ASP A 181 -13.84 -0.06 -18.60
C ASP A 181 -12.54 -0.62 -19.17
N LEU A 182 -12.45 -1.95 -19.23
CA LEU A 182 -11.24 -2.68 -19.65
C LEU A 182 -10.71 -2.20 -21.02
N ARG A 183 -11.60 -1.87 -21.96
CA ARG A 183 -11.24 -1.38 -23.29
C ARG A 183 -10.61 0.00 -23.23
N GLN A 184 -11.15 0.87 -22.38
CA GLN A 184 -10.61 2.21 -22.16
C GLN A 184 -9.24 2.13 -21.50
N VAL A 185 -9.10 1.32 -20.45
CA VAL A 185 -7.83 1.11 -19.75
C VAL A 185 -6.78 0.54 -20.71
N HIS A 186 -7.15 -0.43 -21.54
CA HIS A 186 -6.25 -1.00 -22.54
C HIS A 186 -5.83 0.02 -23.60
N SER A 187 -6.72 0.92 -24.04
CA SER A 187 -6.37 1.98 -24.99
C SER A 187 -5.27 2.91 -24.45
N TRP A 188 -5.24 3.16 -23.15
CA TRP A 188 -4.15 3.89 -22.51
C TRP A 188 -2.83 3.11 -22.52
N ASN A 189 -2.87 1.79 -22.33
CA ASN A 189 -1.69 0.92 -22.42
C ASN A 189 -1.11 0.87 -23.84
N GLN A 190 -1.95 0.89 -24.87
CA GLN A 190 -1.50 1.03 -26.26
C GLN A 190 -0.75 2.34 -26.48
N GLY A 191 -1.23 3.45 -25.91
CA GLY A 191 -0.53 4.75 -25.92
C GLY A 191 0.86 4.69 -25.27
N PHE A 192 1.00 3.98 -24.15
CA PHE A 192 2.30 3.74 -23.51
C PHE A 192 3.25 2.94 -24.40
N ALA A 193 2.80 1.81 -24.97
CA ALA A 193 3.62 0.94 -25.81
C ALA A 193 4.00 1.60 -27.15
N ALA A 194 3.22 2.55 -27.65
CA ALA A 194 3.51 3.30 -28.87
C ALA A 194 4.67 4.30 -28.72
N ASN A 195 5.07 4.64 -27.50
CA ASN A 195 6.24 5.48 -27.24
C ASN A 195 7.51 4.72 -27.70
N PRO A 196 8.42 5.32 -28.50
CA PRO A 196 9.65 4.67 -28.97
C PRO A 196 10.50 4.05 -27.84
N ALA A 197 10.54 4.65 -26.66
CA ALA A 197 11.24 4.12 -25.49
C ALA A 197 10.65 2.79 -24.97
N ASN A 198 9.38 2.49 -25.30
CA ASN A 198 8.62 1.35 -24.79
C ASN A 198 8.28 0.31 -25.86
N GLN A 199 8.87 0.39 -27.06
CA GLN A 199 8.59 -0.52 -28.19
C GLN A 199 8.74 -2.01 -27.83
N ARG A 200 9.60 -2.35 -26.87
CA ARG A 200 9.76 -3.74 -26.39
C ARG A 200 8.46 -4.34 -25.85
N TYR A 201 7.52 -3.51 -25.41
CA TYR A 201 6.22 -3.94 -24.84
C TYR A 201 5.08 -3.97 -25.88
N GLU A 202 5.34 -3.57 -27.14
CA GLU A 202 4.31 -3.51 -28.18
C GLU A 202 3.71 -4.90 -28.47
N GLY A 203 4.52 -5.94 -28.40
CA GLY A 203 4.07 -7.33 -28.57
C GLY A 203 3.00 -7.70 -27.54
N LEU A 204 3.30 -7.48 -26.27
CA LEU A 204 2.37 -7.76 -25.16
C LEU A 204 1.08 -6.93 -25.27
N ALA A 205 1.19 -5.65 -25.60
CA ALA A 205 0.02 -4.77 -25.78
C ALA A 205 -0.89 -5.26 -26.94
N LYS A 206 -0.30 -5.75 -28.05
CA LYS A 206 -1.06 -6.36 -29.17
C LYS A 206 -1.75 -7.67 -28.76
N ASP A 207 -1.12 -8.47 -27.93
CA ASP A 207 -1.69 -9.73 -27.44
C ASP A 207 -2.86 -9.48 -26.48
N ILE A 208 -2.76 -8.47 -25.59
CA ILE A 208 -3.87 -8.01 -24.75
C ILE A 208 -5.05 -7.53 -25.62
N ASP A 209 -4.80 -6.75 -26.66
CA ASP A 209 -5.83 -6.30 -27.61
C ASP A 209 -6.54 -7.47 -28.26
N ARG A 210 -5.78 -8.49 -28.69
CA ARG A 210 -6.33 -9.71 -29.30
C ARG A 210 -7.19 -10.50 -28.31
N ALA A 211 -6.75 -10.61 -27.04
CA ALA A 211 -7.50 -11.28 -25.98
C ALA A 211 -8.82 -10.56 -25.67
N ILE A 212 -8.81 -9.23 -25.57
CA ILE A 212 -10.03 -8.43 -25.37
C ILE A 212 -11.01 -8.61 -26.54
N LYS A 213 -10.54 -8.53 -27.78
CA LYS A 213 -11.37 -8.76 -28.99
C LYS A 213 -11.96 -10.17 -29.02
N PHE A 214 -11.18 -11.18 -28.61
CA PHE A 214 -11.67 -12.54 -28.49
C PHE A 214 -12.78 -12.68 -27.43
N MET A 215 -12.60 -12.13 -26.24
CA MET A 215 -13.64 -12.14 -25.20
C MET A 215 -14.93 -11.50 -25.69
N ILE A 216 -14.84 -10.35 -26.37
CA ILE A 216 -15.97 -9.65 -26.97
C ILE A 216 -16.67 -10.54 -28.01
N ALA A 217 -15.93 -11.16 -28.89
CA ALA A 217 -16.46 -12.07 -29.93
C ALA A 217 -17.15 -13.30 -29.34
N CYS A 218 -16.71 -13.77 -28.17
CA CYS A 218 -17.34 -14.86 -27.41
C CYS A 218 -18.59 -14.42 -26.63
N GLY A 219 -18.99 -13.13 -26.69
CA GLY A 219 -20.18 -12.63 -25.99
C GLY A 219 -19.97 -12.35 -24.50
N ALA A 220 -18.73 -12.05 -24.09
CA ALA A 220 -18.46 -11.65 -22.71
C ALA A 220 -19.31 -10.46 -22.28
N ASP A 221 -19.75 -10.46 -21.02
CA ASP A 221 -20.63 -9.43 -20.47
C ASP A 221 -19.93 -8.06 -20.42
N PHE A 222 -20.45 -7.11 -21.20
CA PHE A 222 -19.93 -5.75 -21.27
C PHE A 222 -20.08 -4.98 -19.93
N GLU A 223 -21.14 -5.24 -19.16
CA GLU A 223 -21.34 -4.58 -17.88
C GLU A 223 -20.32 -5.05 -16.85
N ALA A 224 -19.95 -6.32 -16.86
CA ALA A 224 -18.87 -6.86 -16.03
C ALA A 224 -17.49 -6.24 -16.38
N MET A 225 -17.25 -5.89 -17.67
CA MET A 225 -16.01 -5.26 -18.10
C MET A 225 -15.91 -3.77 -17.74
N ARG A 226 -17.03 -3.11 -17.42
CA ARG A 226 -17.09 -1.68 -17.09
C ARG A 226 -16.84 -1.37 -15.64
N ARG A 227 -16.89 -2.38 -14.78
CA ARG A 227 -16.75 -2.24 -13.33
C ARG A 227 -15.57 -3.04 -12.84
N THR A 228 -14.95 -2.60 -11.76
CA THR A 228 -13.88 -3.34 -11.12
C THR A 228 -13.90 -3.14 -9.62
N GLU A 229 -13.47 -4.17 -8.89
CA GLU A 229 -13.16 -4.05 -7.47
C GLU A 229 -11.89 -3.20 -7.32
N PHE A 230 -11.90 -2.30 -6.34
CA PHE A 230 -10.76 -1.49 -5.95
C PHE A 230 -10.83 -1.23 -4.46
N TYR A 231 -9.77 -1.59 -3.76
CA TYR A 231 -9.67 -1.48 -2.31
C TYR A 231 -8.70 -0.37 -1.91
N THR A 232 -8.83 0.12 -0.68
CA THR A 232 -7.93 1.13 -0.11
C THR A 232 -7.15 0.58 1.06
N SER A 233 -5.96 1.14 1.28
CA SER A 233 -5.05 0.68 2.34
C SER A 233 -4.14 1.81 2.80
N HIS A 234 -3.73 1.74 4.08
CA HIS A 234 -2.71 2.61 4.65
C HIS A 234 -1.98 1.94 5.82
N GLU A 235 -0.89 2.56 6.28
CA GLU A 235 -0.22 2.15 7.51
C GLU A 235 -1.09 2.51 8.71
N GLY A 236 -1.46 1.51 9.52
CA GLY A 236 -2.21 1.71 10.75
C GLY A 236 -1.30 2.29 11.85
N LEU A 237 -0.83 3.53 11.64
CA LEU A 237 0.23 4.14 12.44
C LEU A 237 -0.28 4.89 13.67
N LEU A 238 -1.34 5.72 13.50
CA LEU A 238 -1.84 6.61 14.55
C LEU A 238 -3.02 5.99 15.27
N MET A 239 -2.81 5.54 16.50
CA MET A 239 -3.87 4.89 17.27
C MET A 239 -5.03 5.85 17.63
N ASP A 240 -4.75 7.15 17.75
CA ASP A 240 -5.78 8.18 17.97
C ASP A 240 -6.68 8.40 16.75
N TYR A 241 -6.30 7.88 15.56
CA TYR A 241 -7.13 7.81 14.37
C TYR A 241 -7.74 6.41 14.16
N GLU A 242 -6.95 5.35 14.30
CA GLU A 242 -7.41 3.98 14.00
C GLU A 242 -8.44 3.48 15.02
N ARG A 243 -8.24 3.78 16.30
CA ARG A 243 -9.15 3.32 17.35
C ARG A 243 -10.56 3.92 17.24
N PRO A 244 -10.75 5.24 17.10
CA PRO A 244 -12.10 5.81 16.92
C PRO A 244 -12.74 5.41 15.59
N MET A 245 -11.97 5.04 14.56
CA MET A 245 -12.48 4.51 13.30
C MET A 245 -12.83 3.02 13.37
N THR A 246 -12.53 2.32 14.46
CA THR A 246 -12.89 0.90 14.61
C THR A 246 -14.33 0.77 15.10
N ARG A 247 -15.12 -0.06 14.42
CA ARG A 247 -16.55 -0.29 14.65
C ARG A 247 -16.82 -1.76 14.95
N ILE A 248 -17.84 -2.01 15.76
CA ILE A 248 -18.39 -3.35 15.94
C ILE A 248 -19.47 -3.58 14.89
N ASP A 249 -19.27 -4.56 14.02
CA ASP A 249 -20.29 -4.94 13.06
C ASP A 249 -21.54 -5.47 13.78
N SER A 250 -22.69 -4.86 13.51
CA SER A 250 -23.96 -5.18 14.19
C SER A 250 -24.50 -6.58 13.90
N ARG A 251 -24.05 -7.21 12.80
CA ARG A 251 -24.48 -8.55 12.39
C ARG A 251 -23.71 -9.64 13.11
N THR A 252 -22.40 -9.43 13.32
CA THR A 252 -21.49 -10.46 13.82
C THR A 252 -20.97 -10.19 15.24
N GLY A 253 -21.08 -8.95 15.72
CA GLY A 253 -20.45 -8.51 16.97
C GLY A 253 -18.92 -8.38 16.90
N THR A 254 -18.33 -8.48 15.72
CA THR A 254 -16.89 -8.48 15.48
C THR A 254 -16.37 -7.07 15.21
N PRO A 255 -15.20 -6.67 15.75
CA PRO A 255 -14.61 -5.37 15.46
C PRO A 255 -13.95 -5.34 14.08
N TYR A 256 -14.25 -4.29 13.32
CA TYR A 256 -13.59 -3.93 12.07
C TYR A 256 -12.99 -2.54 12.17
N ASN A 257 -11.74 -2.39 11.75
CA ASN A 257 -11.21 -1.07 11.45
C ASN A 257 -11.84 -0.60 10.13
N THR A 258 -12.57 0.50 10.19
CA THR A 258 -13.31 1.03 9.04
C THR A 258 -12.65 2.25 8.41
N SER A 259 -11.39 2.54 8.75
CA SER A 259 -10.57 3.58 8.13
C SER A 259 -10.10 3.19 6.72
N ALA A 260 -9.92 1.90 6.45
CA ALA A 260 -9.61 1.33 5.14
C ALA A 260 -9.99 -0.17 5.08
N HIS A 261 -9.96 -0.75 3.88
CA HIS A 261 -10.19 -2.19 3.71
C HIS A 261 -9.04 -3.03 4.30
N PHE A 262 -7.81 -2.54 4.14
CA PHE A 262 -6.58 -3.19 4.57
C PHE A 262 -5.69 -2.18 5.30
N VAL A 263 -5.12 -2.59 6.42
CA VAL A 263 -4.12 -1.80 7.15
C VAL A 263 -2.85 -2.63 7.34
N TRP A 264 -1.69 -1.96 7.36
CA TRP A 264 -0.45 -2.67 7.63
C TRP A 264 0.32 -2.09 8.82
N ILE A 265 1.09 -2.94 9.46
CA ILE A 265 2.04 -2.61 10.51
C ILE A 265 3.39 -2.33 9.85
N GLY A 266 3.97 -1.17 10.12
CA GLY A 266 5.27 -0.77 9.61
C GLY A 266 6.43 -1.53 10.27
N GLU A 267 7.61 -1.51 9.64
CA GLU A 267 8.84 -2.15 10.18
C GLU A 267 9.21 -1.61 11.57
N ARG A 268 8.92 -0.32 11.85
CA ARG A 268 9.25 0.33 13.13
C ARG A 268 8.23 0.12 14.24
N THR A 269 7.10 -0.51 13.94
CA THR A 269 5.97 -0.65 14.86
C THR A 269 5.49 -2.10 15.03
N ARG A 270 6.27 -3.08 14.52
CA ARG A 270 5.94 -4.51 14.55
C ARG A 270 6.43 -5.27 15.79
N GLU A 271 6.79 -4.56 16.85
CA GLU A 271 7.17 -5.25 18.09
C GLU A 271 6.00 -6.11 18.62
N LEU A 272 6.32 -7.36 18.96
CA LEU A 272 5.32 -8.36 19.39
C LEU A 272 4.49 -7.92 20.61
N ASP A 273 5.12 -7.21 21.55
CA ASP A 273 4.48 -6.69 22.74
C ASP A 273 4.09 -5.21 22.60
N GLY A 274 4.10 -4.69 21.37
CA GLY A 274 3.77 -3.32 21.04
C GLY A 274 2.28 -3.11 20.78
N ALA A 275 1.84 -1.86 20.98
CA ALA A 275 0.46 -1.43 20.84
C ALA A 275 -0.13 -1.71 19.45
N HIS A 276 0.63 -1.53 18.38
CA HIS A 276 0.15 -1.71 17.01
C HIS A 276 -0.19 -3.18 16.71
N VAL A 277 0.67 -4.09 17.11
CA VAL A 277 0.45 -5.54 16.92
C VAL A 277 -0.74 -6.00 17.76
N ASP A 278 -0.83 -5.55 19.03
CA ASP A 278 -1.96 -5.90 19.89
C ASP A 278 -3.29 -5.37 19.32
N PHE A 279 -3.37 -4.09 18.96
CA PHE A 279 -4.59 -3.49 18.45
C PHE A 279 -5.06 -4.17 17.18
N LEU A 280 -4.17 -4.35 16.20
CA LEU A 280 -4.53 -4.96 14.92
C LEU A 280 -4.82 -6.46 15.02
N SER A 281 -4.32 -7.15 16.03
CA SER A 281 -4.72 -8.54 16.29
C SER A 281 -6.20 -8.69 16.66
N ARG A 282 -6.84 -7.61 17.14
CA ARG A 282 -8.22 -7.60 17.65
C ARG A 282 -9.27 -7.19 16.60
N VAL A 283 -8.85 -6.68 15.43
CA VAL A 283 -9.76 -6.34 14.34
C VAL A 283 -9.84 -7.45 13.30
N ARG A 284 -10.95 -7.55 12.60
CA ARG A 284 -11.21 -8.62 11.62
C ARG A 284 -10.58 -8.37 10.23
N ASN A 285 -10.13 -7.16 9.95
CA ASN A 285 -9.53 -6.78 8.68
C ASN A 285 -8.36 -7.72 8.31
N PRO A 286 -8.11 -7.95 7.00
CA PRO A 286 -6.82 -8.46 6.59
C PRO A 286 -5.72 -7.46 6.96
N ILE A 287 -4.57 -7.96 7.40
CA ILE A 287 -3.47 -7.16 7.95
C ILE A 287 -2.19 -7.43 7.18
N GLY A 288 -1.46 -6.35 6.85
CA GLY A 288 -0.10 -6.42 6.37
C GLY A 288 0.93 -6.26 7.50
N VAL A 289 2.09 -6.87 7.35
CA VAL A 289 3.25 -6.63 8.23
C VAL A 289 4.49 -6.47 7.38
N LYS A 290 5.20 -5.35 7.55
CA LYS A 290 6.49 -5.12 6.88
C LYS A 290 7.58 -5.97 7.50
N LEU A 291 8.35 -6.68 6.66
CA LEU A 291 9.50 -7.50 7.07
C LEU A 291 10.77 -7.02 6.37
N GLY A 292 11.72 -6.52 7.15
CA GLY A 292 13.05 -6.14 6.67
C GLY A 292 14.06 -7.28 6.72
N PRO A 293 15.30 -7.05 6.23
CA PRO A 293 16.32 -8.09 6.12
C PRO A 293 16.87 -8.60 7.47
N SER A 294 16.55 -7.93 8.57
CA SER A 294 16.91 -8.34 9.93
C SER A 294 15.81 -9.13 10.65
N THR A 295 14.72 -9.44 9.98
CA THR A 295 13.61 -10.21 10.56
C THR A 295 14.06 -11.64 10.86
N SER A 296 13.95 -12.07 12.11
CA SER A 296 14.22 -13.47 12.50
C SER A 296 13.03 -14.37 12.17
N ILE A 297 13.31 -15.65 11.97
CA ILE A 297 12.27 -16.69 11.79
C ILE A 297 11.36 -16.74 13.02
N ASP A 298 11.93 -16.66 14.24
CA ASP A 298 11.17 -16.69 15.49
C ASP A 298 10.19 -15.53 15.59
N ASP A 299 10.65 -14.30 15.34
CA ASP A 299 9.76 -13.12 15.32
C ASP A 299 8.64 -13.26 14.29
N MET A 300 8.94 -13.75 13.10
CA MET A 300 7.94 -13.96 12.05
C MET A 300 6.87 -14.98 12.48
N LEU A 301 7.27 -16.12 13.04
CA LEU A 301 6.34 -17.15 13.51
C LEU A 301 5.47 -16.64 14.67
N ARG A 302 6.06 -15.93 15.62
CA ARG A 302 5.33 -15.31 16.73
C ARG A 302 4.35 -14.21 16.28
N LEU A 303 4.68 -13.46 15.21
CA LEU A 303 3.74 -12.52 14.59
C LEU A 303 2.54 -13.27 13.99
N ILE A 304 2.75 -14.41 13.35
CA ILE A 304 1.64 -15.24 12.85
C ILE A 304 0.76 -15.71 14.02
N ASP A 305 1.35 -16.26 15.08
CA ASP A 305 0.60 -16.73 16.24
C ASP A 305 -0.27 -15.64 16.87
N LYS A 306 0.19 -14.40 16.85
CA LYS A 306 -0.52 -13.27 17.42
C LYS A 306 -1.55 -12.65 16.49
N LEU A 307 -1.24 -12.52 15.19
CA LEU A 307 -2.09 -11.81 14.22
C LEU A 307 -3.06 -12.73 13.48
N ASP A 308 -2.70 -14.01 13.36
CA ASP A 308 -3.49 -15.04 12.67
C ASP A 308 -3.48 -16.37 13.44
N PRO A 309 -3.99 -16.38 14.69
CA PRO A 309 -3.96 -17.59 15.53
C PRO A 309 -4.76 -18.75 14.95
N ASN A 310 -5.73 -18.45 14.08
CA ASN A 310 -6.59 -19.46 13.45
C ASN A 310 -6.07 -19.93 12.08
N ARG A 311 -4.94 -19.40 11.60
CA ARG A 311 -4.36 -19.72 10.29
C ARG A 311 -5.36 -19.52 9.13
N GLU A 312 -6.09 -18.40 9.17
CA GLU A 312 -7.11 -18.07 8.18
C GLU A 312 -6.47 -17.54 6.89
N PRO A 313 -6.61 -18.18 5.73
CA PRO A 313 -6.09 -17.65 4.47
C PRO A 313 -6.65 -16.25 4.20
N GLY A 314 -5.78 -15.34 3.72
CA GLY A 314 -6.14 -13.96 3.44
C GLY A 314 -6.14 -13.03 4.66
N ARG A 315 -5.94 -13.55 5.88
CA ARG A 315 -5.84 -12.74 7.10
C ARG A 315 -4.53 -11.98 7.18
N LEU A 316 -3.40 -12.63 6.94
CA LEU A 316 -2.07 -12.07 7.12
C LEU A 316 -1.32 -11.97 5.80
N THR A 317 -0.73 -10.80 5.55
CA THR A 317 0.15 -10.52 4.41
C THR A 317 1.51 -10.07 4.92
N PHE A 318 2.57 -10.78 4.56
CA PHE A 318 3.93 -10.31 4.77
C PHE A 318 4.40 -9.47 3.58
N ILE A 319 4.81 -8.24 3.88
CA ILE A 319 5.30 -7.28 2.89
C ILE A 319 6.80 -7.15 3.09
N THR A 320 7.58 -7.88 2.27
CA THR A 320 9.03 -7.91 2.35
C THR A 320 9.63 -6.61 1.81
N ARG A 321 10.67 -6.08 2.49
CA ARG A 321 11.40 -4.89 2.08
C ARG A 321 12.90 -5.10 2.34
N MET A 322 13.49 -5.99 1.59
CA MET A 322 14.84 -6.51 1.86
C MET A 322 15.95 -5.65 1.25
N GLY A 323 15.70 -5.01 0.12
CA GLY A 323 16.67 -4.38 -0.75
C GLY A 323 17.25 -5.37 -1.78
N ALA A 324 17.54 -4.89 -2.99
CA ALA A 324 18.02 -5.69 -4.12
C ALA A 324 19.23 -6.56 -3.76
N GLY A 325 20.21 -5.97 -3.04
CA GLY A 325 21.42 -6.69 -2.65
C GLY A 325 21.25 -7.73 -1.54
N LYS A 326 20.06 -7.89 -0.94
CA LYS A 326 19.88 -8.80 0.21
C LYS A 326 18.75 -9.80 0.03
N ILE A 327 17.79 -9.54 -0.85
CA ILE A 327 16.56 -10.33 -0.94
C ILE A 327 16.82 -11.80 -1.22
N ARG A 328 17.80 -12.11 -2.06
CA ARG A 328 18.14 -13.49 -2.47
C ARG A 328 18.69 -14.35 -1.33
N ASP A 329 19.28 -13.69 -0.32
CA ASP A 329 19.83 -14.36 0.86
C ASP A 329 18.87 -14.32 2.05
N ALA A 330 18.17 -13.20 2.24
CA ALA A 330 17.35 -12.97 3.43
C ALA A 330 15.95 -13.61 3.34
N LEU A 331 15.35 -13.69 2.14
CA LEU A 331 13.99 -14.18 1.99
C LEU A 331 13.86 -15.71 2.03
N PRO A 332 14.72 -16.52 1.37
CA PRO A 332 14.53 -17.97 1.31
C PRO A 332 14.38 -18.66 2.68
N PRO A 333 15.17 -18.35 3.73
CA PRO A 333 14.99 -18.98 5.03
C PRO A 333 13.62 -18.73 5.67
N LEU A 334 13.04 -17.54 5.43
CA LEU A 334 11.70 -17.21 5.92
C LEU A 334 10.62 -18.00 5.17
N LEU A 335 10.78 -18.16 3.85
CA LEU A 335 9.87 -18.96 3.02
C LEU A 335 9.92 -20.44 3.39
N GLU A 336 11.11 -20.99 3.63
CA GLU A 336 11.29 -22.39 4.09
C GLU A 336 10.61 -22.63 5.43
N ALA A 337 10.77 -21.71 6.39
CA ALA A 337 10.12 -21.79 7.68
C ALA A 337 8.60 -21.80 7.58
N ILE A 338 8.02 -20.95 6.72
CA ILE A 338 6.57 -20.94 6.48
C ILE A 338 6.13 -22.23 5.79
N LYS A 339 6.88 -22.71 4.79
CA LYS A 339 6.55 -23.96 4.09
C LYS A 339 6.55 -25.17 5.04
N ALA A 340 7.34 -25.11 6.10
CA ALA A 340 7.39 -26.15 7.15
C ALA A 340 6.30 -25.96 8.23
N SER A 341 5.55 -24.86 8.21
CA SER A 341 4.47 -24.55 9.16
C SER A 341 3.09 -24.84 8.56
N ASP A 342 2.04 -24.64 9.37
CA ASP A 342 0.63 -24.73 8.97
C ASP A 342 0.06 -23.37 8.46
N ALA A 343 0.87 -22.32 8.43
CA ALA A 343 0.45 -21.00 8.05
C ALA A 343 0.52 -20.77 6.52
N THR A 344 -0.42 -19.98 6.01
CA THR A 344 -0.51 -19.61 4.59
C THR A 344 -0.60 -18.09 4.43
N PRO A 345 0.39 -17.31 4.90
CA PRO A 345 0.38 -15.87 4.69
C PRO A 345 0.54 -15.54 3.20
N LEU A 346 -0.06 -14.42 2.77
CA LEU A 346 0.23 -13.86 1.47
C LEU A 346 1.61 -13.19 1.50
N TRP A 347 2.45 -13.48 0.51
CA TRP A 347 3.76 -12.85 0.32
C TRP A 347 3.72 -11.76 -0.74
N VAL A 348 4.20 -10.59 -0.38
CA VAL A 348 4.24 -9.39 -1.24
C VAL A 348 5.61 -8.73 -1.12
N THR A 349 6.19 -8.26 -2.22
CA THR A 349 7.43 -7.49 -2.14
C THR A 349 7.18 -5.99 -2.21
N ASP A 350 7.88 -5.23 -1.36
CA ASP A 350 8.01 -3.78 -1.39
C ASP A 350 9.44 -3.42 -1.81
N PRO A 351 9.68 -3.26 -3.09
CA PRO A 351 11.03 -2.98 -3.60
C PRO A 351 11.44 -1.50 -3.43
N MET A 352 10.59 -0.70 -2.76
CA MET A 352 10.83 0.73 -2.59
C MET A 352 11.66 1.03 -1.35
N HIS A 353 11.27 0.48 -0.19
CA HIS A 353 11.82 0.88 1.11
C HIS A 353 13.18 0.26 1.45
N GLY A 354 13.65 -0.74 0.70
CA GLY A 354 14.99 -1.31 0.81
C GLY A 354 16.05 -0.63 -0.07
N ASN A 355 15.63 0.17 -1.06
CA ASN A 355 16.48 0.71 -2.14
C ASN A 355 16.56 2.24 -2.17
N GLY A 356 16.28 2.90 -1.04
CA GLY A 356 16.43 4.36 -0.93
C GLY A 356 17.91 4.75 -0.86
N VAL A 357 18.29 5.74 -1.66
CA VAL A 357 19.63 6.36 -1.66
C VAL A 357 19.50 7.89 -1.58
N THR A 358 20.57 8.56 -1.18
CA THR A 358 20.65 10.03 -1.22
C THR A 358 21.75 10.42 -2.18
N THR A 359 21.45 11.31 -3.12
CA THR A 359 22.45 11.83 -4.07
C THR A 359 23.42 12.77 -3.38
N PRO A 360 24.60 13.05 -3.99
CA PRO A 360 25.51 14.08 -3.50
C PRO A 360 24.88 15.47 -3.40
N THR A 361 23.85 15.75 -4.20
CA THR A 361 23.07 17.00 -4.19
C THR A 361 22.00 17.05 -3.10
N GLY A 362 21.86 15.98 -2.28
CA GLY A 362 20.94 15.90 -1.14
C GLY A 362 19.53 15.40 -1.46
N TYR A 363 19.22 15.09 -2.71
CA TYR A 363 17.93 14.48 -3.06
C TYR A 363 17.88 13.02 -2.62
N LYS A 364 16.83 12.66 -1.93
CA LYS A 364 16.47 11.24 -1.76
C LYS A 364 15.96 10.70 -3.10
N THR A 365 16.40 9.51 -3.48
CA THR A 365 15.97 8.88 -4.72
C THR A 365 16.02 7.35 -4.59
N ARG A 366 15.59 6.66 -5.65
CA ARG A 366 15.74 5.23 -5.86
C ARG A 366 16.22 4.99 -7.28
N ARG A 367 17.07 4.00 -7.47
CA ARG A 367 17.42 3.55 -8.83
C ARG A 367 16.33 2.57 -9.28
N PHE A 368 15.72 2.83 -10.41
CA PHE A 368 14.68 1.96 -10.96
C PHE A 368 15.18 0.53 -11.17
N ASP A 369 16.44 0.38 -11.58
CA ASP A 369 17.07 -0.93 -11.76
C ASP A 369 17.16 -1.72 -10.44
N ASP A 370 17.43 -1.06 -9.31
CA ASP A 370 17.44 -1.72 -7.99
C ASP A 370 16.02 -2.16 -7.58
N VAL A 371 15.01 -1.34 -7.91
CA VAL A 371 13.59 -1.71 -7.69
C VAL A 371 13.23 -2.96 -8.48
N VAL A 372 13.61 -3.02 -9.75
CA VAL A 372 13.38 -4.17 -10.64
C VAL A 372 14.16 -5.40 -10.16
N ASP A 373 15.41 -5.21 -9.72
CA ASP A 373 16.24 -6.33 -9.24
C ASP A 373 15.71 -6.94 -7.95
N GLU A 374 15.18 -6.14 -7.01
CA GLU A 374 14.52 -6.69 -5.81
C GLU A 374 13.27 -7.49 -6.18
N VAL A 375 12.46 -7.01 -7.14
CA VAL A 375 11.32 -7.78 -7.65
C VAL A 375 11.77 -9.11 -8.25
N LYS A 376 12.77 -9.12 -9.11
CA LYS A 376 13.32 -10.37 -9.68
C LYS A 376 13.81 -11.32 -8.60
N GLY A 377 14.58 -10.79 -7.62
CA GLY A 377 15.05 -11.59 -6.49
C GLY A 377 13.92 -12.19 -5.65
N PHE A 378 12.79 -11.48 -5.51
CA PHE A 378 11.59 -12.01 -4.87
C PHE A 378 11.02 -13.22 -5.63
N PHE A 379 10.84 -13.13 -6.94
CA PHE A 379 10.37 -14.24 -7.76
C PHE A 379 11.36 -15.43 -7.77
N GLU A 380 12.66 -15.15 -7.87
CA GLU A 380 13.72 -16.17 -7.81
C GLU A 380 13.70 -16.95 -6.48
N ALA A 381 13.59 -16.23 -5.34
CA ALA A 381 13.50 -16.85 -4.01
C ALA A 381 12.28 -17.77 -3.88
N HIS A 382 11.12 -17.31 -4.36
CA HIS A 382 9.91 -18.11 -4.34
C HIS A 382 10.01 -19.37 -5.24
N ARG A 383 10.58 -19.23 -6.43
CA ARG A 383 10.83 -20.37 -7.34
C ARG A 383 11.79 -21.39 -6.70
N ALA A 384 12.86 -20.91 -6.08
CA ALA A 384 13.87 -21.77 -5.45
C ALA A 384 13.29 -22.61 -4.28
N VAL A 385 12.43 -22.02 -3.47
CA VAL A 385 11.80 -22.68 -2.33
C VAL A 385 10.52 -23.45 -2.73
N GLY A 386 9.92 -23.13 -3.88
CA GLY A 386 8.65 -23.69 -4.33
C GLY A 386 7.45 -23.16 -3.56
N THR A 387 7.44 -21.85 -3.33
CA THR A 387 6.34 -21.07 -2.77
C THR A 387 5.79 -20.11 -3.81
N HIS A 388 4.73 -19.34 -3.49
CA HIS A 388 4.08 -18.46 -4.47
C HIS A 388 4.39 -16.97 -4.21
N PRO A 389 4.89 -16.22 -5.22
CA PRO A 389 5.05 -14.77 -5.15
C PRO A 389 3.68 -14.10 -5.35
N GLY A 390 3.02 -13.70 -4.26
CA GLY A 390 1.60 -13.32 -4.27
C GLY A 390 1.30 -11.87 -4.63
N GLY A 391 2.30 -10.97 -4.70
CA GLY A 391 2.02 -9.58 -5.04
C GLY A 391 3.20 -8.63 -4.97
N ILE A 392 2.91 -7.36 -5.35
CA ILE A 392 3.83 -6.22 -5.22
C ILE A 392 3.17 -5.07 -4.46
N HIS A 393 3.97 -4.31 -3.71
CA HIS A 393 3.59 -3.13 -2.94
C HIS A 393 4.53 -1.98 -3.32
N VAL A 394 4.04 -0.97 -4.03
CA VAL A 394 4.88 0.08 -4.62
C VAL A 394 4.41 1.49 -4.28
N GLU A 395 5.37 2.40 -4.05
CA GLU A 395 5.12 3.82 -3.97
C GLU A 395 5.16 4.42 -5.37
N LEU A 396 4.01 4.93 -5.82
CA LEU A 396 3.84 5.47 -7.16
C LEU A 396 2.90 6.68 -7.17
N THR A 397 3.02 7.47 -8.21
CA THR A 397 2.05 8.51 -8.58
C THR A 397 1.59 8.33 -10.03
N GLY A 398 0.49 8.96 -10.40
CA GLY A 398 0.02 9.00 -11.77
C GLY A 398 0.57 10.18 -12.58
N ASP A 399 1.45 10.97 -11.97
CA ASP A 399 2.04 12.18 -12.54
C ASP A 399 3.47 11.91 -13.04
N ASP A 400 3.97 12.77 -13.96
CA ASP A 400 5.29 12.63 -14.57
C ASP A 400 6.36 13.29 -13.68
N VAL A 401 6.49 12.82 -12.43
CA VAL A 401 7.52 13.29 -11.50
C VAL A 401 8.89 12.70 -11.84
N THR A 402 9.94 13.38 -11.41
CA THR A 402 11.34 12.96 -11.63
C THR A 402 12.02 12.58 -10.30
N GLU A 403 11.38 11.72 -9.49
CA GLU A 403 11.81 11.39 -8.14
C GLU A 403 12.72 10.14 -8.07
N CYS A 404 12.57 9.21 -9.03
CA CYS A 404 13.39 7.99 -9.13
C CYS A 404 14.27 8.03 -10.39
N LEU A 405 15.53 7.61 -10.23
CA LEU A 405 16.52 7.54 -11.32
C LEU A 405 16.23 6.37 -12.25
N GLY A 406 16.53 6.54 -13.55
CA GLY A 406 16.45 5.48 -14.55
C GLY A 406 15.06 5.33 -15.16
N GLY A 407 14.74 4.09 -15.57
CA GLY A 407 13.55 3.81 -16.36
C GLY A 407 13.71 4.17 -17.84
N SER A 408 12.69 3.92 -18.64
CA SER A 408 12.70 4.18 -20.09
C SER A 408 12.89 5.64 -20.48
N GLU A 409 12.61 6.57 -19.55
CA GLU A 409 12.84 8.01 -19.74
C GLU A 409 14.27 8.44 -19.37
N HIS A 410 15.11 7.52 -18.88
CA HIS A 410 16.50 7.76 -18.52
C HIS A 410 16.71 8.94 -17.56
N ILE A 411 15.84 9.06 -16.54
CA ILE A 411 15.95 10.12 -15.52
C ILE A 411 17.32 10.01 -14.84
N ASP A 412 18.13 11.05 -14.95
CA ASP A 412 19.45 11.17 -14.31
C ASP A 412 19.39 12.08 -13.07
N GLU A 413 20.51 12.24 -12.37
CA GLU A 413 20.60 13.07 -11.16
C GLU A 413 20.29 14.55 -11.42
N ALA A 414 20.59 15.06 -12.61
CA ALA A 414 20.31 16.45 -12.97
C ALA A 414 18.81 16.69 -13.19
N ALA A 415 18.11 15.68 -13.69
CA ALA A 415 16.67 15.72 -13.93
C ALA A 415 15.85 15.69 -12.64
N LEU A 416 16.37 15.17 -11.51
CA LEU A 416 15.64 15.06 -10.24
C LEU A 416 15.01 16.39 -9.81
N ALA A 417 15.73 17.51 -9.96
CA ALA A 417 15.26 18.84 -9.57
C ALA A 417 14.12 19.37 -10.43
N THR A 418 13.84 18.77 -11.60
CA THR A 418 12.89 19.30 -12.59
C THR A 418 11.46 19.19 -12.08
N ARG A 419 11.10 18.05 -11.46
CA ARG A 419 9.75 17.80 -10.94
C ARG A 419 9.78 16.84 -9.75
N TYR A 420 10.47 17.23 -8.68
CA TYR A 420 10.49 16.50 -7.41
C TYR A 420 9.39 17.02 -6.49
N GLU A 421 8.28 16.29 -6.35
CA GLU A 421 7.08 16.75 -5.64
C GLU A 421 6.84 16.04 -4.31
N SER A 422 7.50 14.89 -4.07
CA SER A 422 7.30 14.14 -2.83
C SER A 422 7.81 14.90 -1.60
N LEU A 423 6.96 15.00 -0.58
CA LEU A 423 7.32 15.58 0.72
C LEU A 423 8.06 14.59 1.63
N CYS A 424 8.12 13.31 1.25
CA CYS A 424 8.71 12.24 2.06
C CYS A 424 9.72 11.41 1.27
N ASP A 425 9.30 10.28 0.73
CA ASP A 425 10.18 9.38 -0.03
C ASP A 425 9.82 9.40 -1.52
N PRO A 426 10.79 9.21 -2.43
CA PRO A 426 10.58 9.29 -3.87
C PRO A 426 9.63 8.19 -4.37
N ARG A 427 8.81 8.53 -5.37
CA ARG A 427 7.80 7.65 -5.96
C ARG A 427 8.18 7.34 -7.41
N LEU A 428 7.74 6.18 -7.89
CA LEU A 428 7.75 5.91 -9.33
C LEU A 428 6.74 6.85 -10.01
N ASN A 429 7.12 7.43 -11.14
CA ASN A 429 6.20 8.16 -11.98
C ASN A 429 5.29 7.21 -12.77
N HIS A 430 4.38 7.79 -13.57
CA HIS A 430 3.46 7.01 -14.40
C HIS A 430 4.17 6.04 -15.34
N MET A 431 5.23 6.49 -16.03
CA MET A 431 5.96 5.69 -17.02
C MET A 431 6.73 4.56 -16.35
N GLN A 432 7.47 4.83 -15.27
CA GLN A 432 8.19 3.82 -14.51
C GLN A 432 7.25 2.77 -13.87
N SER A 433 6.06 3.20 -13.44
CA SER A 433 5.04 2.30 -12.89
C SER A 433 4.54 1.30 -13.93
N LEU A 434 4.27 1.75 -15.14
CA LEU A 434 3.85 0.87 -16.23
C LEU A 434 5.00 -0.04 -16.68
N GLU A 435 6.21 0.48 -16.79
CA GLU A 435 7.39 -0.32 -17.12
C GLU A 435 7.58 -1.45 -16.09
N LEU A 436 7.45 -1.15 -14.79
CA LEU A 436 7.51 -2.16 -13.73
C LEU A 436 6.43 -3.22 -13.91
N ALA A 437 5.19 -2.84 -14.26
CA ALA A 437 4.11 -3.80 -14.48
C ALA A 437 4.40 -4.76 -15.63
N PHE A 438 4.98 -4.29 -16.73
CA PHE A 438 5.39 -5.15 -17.84
C PHE A 438 6.50 -6.13 -17.42
N LEU A 439 7.51 -5.66 -16.68
CA LEU A 439 8.59 -6.52 -16.17
C LEU A 439 8.07 -7.59 -15.19
N VAL A 440 7.15 -7.23 -14.30
CA VAL A 440 6.49 -8.20 -13.41
C VAL A 440 5.64 -9.19 -14.19
N ALA A 441 4.96 -8.76 -15.25
CA ALA A 441 4.19 -9.64 -16.11
C ALA A 441 5.09 -10.69 -16.82
N GLU A 442 6.30 -10.31 -17.23
CA GLU A 442 7.30 -11.22 -17.75
C GLU A 442 7.72 -12.28 -16.71
N GLU A 443 7.99 -11.87 -15.45
CA GLU A 443 8.33 -12.78 -14.35
C GLU A 443 7.19 -13.75 -14.02
N LEU A 444 5.94 -13.30 -14.10
CA LEU A 444 4.75 -14.14 -13.88
C LEU A 444 4.49 -15.14 -15.00
N ALA A 445 4.92 -14.83 -16.24
CA ALA A 445 4.80 -15.73 -17.39
C ALA A 445 5.82 -16.88 -17.36
N VAL A 446 6.92 -16.75 -16.62
CA VAL A 446 7.92 -17.81 -16.39
C VAL A 446 7.39 -18.74 -15.30
N ARG A 447 6.70 -19.81 -15.71
CA ARG A 447 6.19 -20.87 -14.82
C ARG A 447 7.13 -22.07 -14.80
#